data_2afe93ec7eefba96ea337fc167393abc
#
_entry.id   2afe93ec7eefba96ea337fc167393abc
#
_cell.length_a   1.000
_cell.length_b   1.000
_cell.length_c   1.000
_cell.angle_alpha   90.00
_cell.angle_beta   90.00
_cell.angle_gamma   90.00
#
_symmetry.space_group_name_H-M   'P 1'
#
loop_
_entity.id
_entity.type
_entity.pdbx_description
1 polymer ?
#
loop_
_entity_poly.entity_id
_entity_poly.type
_entity_poly.pdbx_seq_one_letter_code
_entity_poly.pdbx_strand_id
1 'polypeptide(L)'
;MTLVQSIDNVVEWLNANVCSQISLKLPDDYKNDTNYAVEFVKPTAFPLYVPGKDRLPPAVPAPIPSVCVQLVEGSDDLLKKKRQLQIRLCLACWNPGKHGGEVLHARKNGKALGGYSYYTVDGEAAQTYTRNMEGWRDSFNFADLVLRELEGTEYIAGHRLVKESGVKFGLFTEEGNIWDYYPYWHNWISFTLEAGVVAKTPELYKDLL
;
A
#
# COMPACT_ATOMS: atom_id res chain seq x y z
N MET A 1 23.94 -2.85 -10.75
CA MET A 1 22.83 -2.05 -10.19
C MET A 1 23.08 -1.88 -8.69
N THR A 2 22.89 -0.68 -8.13
CA THR A 2 23.05 -0.40 -6.69
C THR A 2 21.79 -0.81 -5.93
N LEU A 3 21.87 -0.96 -4.61
CA LEU A 3 20.69 -1.26 -3.78
C LEU A 3 19.64 -0.15 -3.86
N VAL A 4 20.09 1.11 -3.89
CA VAL A 4 19.19 2.27 -4.02
C VAL A 4 18.40 2.19 -5.33
N GLN A 5 19.11 2.03 -6.45
CA GLN A 5 18.45 1.86 -7.76
C GLN A 5 17.49 0.67 -7.79
N SER A 6 17.80 -0.41 -7.08
CA SER A 6 16.91 -1.57 -7.02
C SER A 6 15.58 -1.24 -6.34
N ILE A 7 15.62 -0.50 -5.23
CA ILE A 7 14.42 -0.07 -4.51
C ILE A 7 13.64 0.94 -5.35
N ASP A 8 14.30 1.95 -5.90
CA ASP A 8 13.67 2.99 -6.72
C ASP A 8 12.96 2.36 -7.94
N ASN A 9 13.62 1.42 -8.61
CA ASN A 9 13.06 0.72 -9.75
C ASN A 9 11.79 -0.09 -9.39
N VAL A 10 11.74 -0.70 -8.19
CA VAL A 10 10.53 -1.40 -7.73
C VAL A 10 9.41 -0.40 -7.43
N VAL A 11 9.73 0.75 -6.83
CA VAL A 11 8.78 1.84 -6.58
C VAL A 11 8.19 2.37 -7.88
N GLU A 12 9.03 2.65 -8.87
CA GLU A 12 8.59 3.12 -10.18
C GLU A 12 7.71 2.09 -10.89
N TRP A 13 8.11 0.80 -10.85
CA TRP A 13 7.33 -0.27 -11.43
C TRP A 13 5.94 -0.38 -10.79
N LEU A 14 5.86 -0.30 -9.45
CA LEU A 14 4.59 -0.33 -8.73
C LEU A 14 3.69 0.87 -9.08
N ASN A 15 4.24 2.07 -9.13
CA ASN A 15 3.48 3.25 -9.53
C ASN A 15 2.92 3.14 -10.95
N ALA A 16 3.74 2.62 -11.88
CA ALA A 16 3.35 2.49 -13.29
C ALA A 16 2.34 1.35 -13.53
N ASN A 17 2.54 0.19 -12.91
CA ASN A 17 1.81 -1.03 -13.28
C ASN A 17 0.72 -1.43 -12.28
N VAL A 18 0.79 -0.96 -11.04
CA VAL A 18 -0.16 -1.31 -9.98
C VAL A 18 -0.98 -0.10 -9.55
N CYS A 19 -0.31 0.92 -9.01
CA CYS A 19 -1.00 2.08 -8.43
C CYS A 19 -1.83 2.84 -9.47
N SER A 20 -1.41 2.84 -10.73
CA SER A 20 -2.15 3.46 -11.83
C SER A 20 -3.49 2.78 -12.15
N GLN A 21 -3.66 1.50 -11.76
CA GLN A 21 -4.81 0.69 -12.16
C GLN A 21 -5.95 0.68 -11.13
N ILE A 22 -5.69 1.06 -9.88
CA ILE A 22 -6.68 1.03 -8.81
C ILE A 22 -6.91 2.42 -8.24
N SER A 23 -8.12 2.66 -7.73
CA SER A 23 -8.44 3.86 -6.94
C SER A 23 -9.05 3.42 -5.61
N LEU A 24 -8.55 3.97 -4.52
CA LEU A 24 -8.96 3.65 -3.16
C LEU A 24 -9.42 4.91 -2.43
N LYS A 25 -10.18 4.74 -1.36
CA LYS A 25 -10.74 5.87 -0.61
C LYS A 25 -9.65 6.72 0.03
N LEU A 26 -9.79 8.03 -0.09
CA LEU A 26 -8.95 9.01 0.63
C LEU A 26 -9.41 9.09 2.08
N PRO A 27 -8.52 8.99 3.08
CA PRO A 27 -8.89 9.21 4.48
C PRO A 27 -9.49 10.60 4.74
N ASP A 28 -10.52 10.67 5.58
CA ASP A 28 -11.22 11.90 5.94
C ASP A 28 -10.37 12.88 6.76
N ASP A 29 -9.40 12.39 7.52
CA ASP A 29 -8.44 13.20 8.30
C ASP A 29 -7.66 14.21 7.45
N TYR A 30 -7.69 14.06 6.14
CA TYR A 30 -6.99 14.90 5.17
C TYR A 30 -7.87 15.99 4.57
N LYS A 31 -9.12 16.05 4.98
CA LYS A 31 -10.05 17.12 4.64
C LYS A 31 -10.35 17.97 5.85
N ASN A 32 -10.20 19.27 5.70
CA ASN A 32 -10.60 20.25 6.72
C ASN A 32 -12.11 20.55 6.66
N ASP A 33 -12.89 19.64 6.11
CA ASP A 33 -14.31 19.83 5.89
C ASP A 33 -15.10 18.84 6.75
N THR A 34 -16.08 19.37 7.47
CA THR A 34 -17.05 18.55 8.19
C THR A 34 -17.92 17.72 7.23
N ASN A 35 -17.84 18.02 5.96
CA ASN A 35 -18.58 17.43 4.85
C ASN A 35 -17.71 16.47 4.05
N TYR A 36 -17.29 15.35 4.63
CA TYR A 36 -16.54 14.35 3.91
C TYR A 36 -17.39 13.73 2.78
N ALA A 37 -17.12 14.16 1.56
CA ALA A 37 -17.55 13.43 0.37
C ALA A 37 -16.51 12.37 0.06
N VAL A 38 -16.94 11.13 -0.21
CA VAL A 38 -16.02 10.04 -0.55
C VAL A 38 -15.20 10.42 -1.78
N GLU A 39 -13.90 10.50 -1.59
CA GLU A 39 -12.95 10.70 -2.68
C GLU A 39 -12.13 9.44 -2.90
N PHE A 40 -11.82 9.19 -4.16
CA PHE A 40 -10.96 8.10 -4.56
C PHE A 40 -9.67 8.65 -5.14
N VAL A 41 -8.55 8.13 -4.66
CA VAL A 41 -7.23 8.50 -5.12
C VAL A 41 -6.43 7.28 -5.55
N LYS A 42 -5.43 7.49 -6.37
CA LYS A 42 -4.46 6.46 -6.71
C LYS A 42 -3.54 6.22 -5.53
N PRO A 43 -3.26 4.96 -5.15
CA PRO A 43 -2.21 4.66 -4.21
C PRO A 43 -0.86 5.20 -4.68
N THR A 44 0.04 5.43 -3.74
CA THR A 44 1.41 5.84 -4.04
C THR A 44 2.39 4.80 -3.48
N ALA A 45 3.38 4.42 -4.29
CA ALA A 45 4.47 3.58 -3.83
C ALA A 45 5.58 4.44 -3.22
N PHE A 46 6.06 4.04 -2.04
CA PHE A 46 7.13 4.71 -1.30
C PHE A 46 8.31 3.78 -1.04
N PRO A 47 9.55 4.27 -1.10
CA PRO A 47 10.72 3.50 -0.70
C PRO A 47 10.85 3.47 0.82
N LEU A 48 11.09 2.30 1.39
CA LEU A 48 11.45 2.01 2.78
C LEU A 48 10.40 2.36 3.84
N TYR A 49 9.78 3.53 3.78
CA TYR A 49 8.76 3.98 4.73
C TYR A 49 7.77 4.94 4.07
N VAL A 50 6.60 5.07 4.66
CA VAL A 50 5.58 6.04 4.24
C VAL A 50 5.81 7.34 5.00
N PRO A 51 6.06 8.47 4.31
CA PRO A 51 6.23 9.77 4.97
C PRO A 51 4.97 10.22 5.71
N GLY A 52 5.14 10.94 6.81
CA GLY A 52 4.03 11.65 7.45
C GLY A 52 3.44 12.74 6.56
N LYS A 53 2.22 13.17 6.89
CA LYS A 53 1.45 14.16 6.10
C LYS A 53 2.23 15.44 5.76
N ASP A 54 3.02 15.92 6.69
CA ASP A 54 3.83 17.15 6.58
C ASP A 54 5.07 17.00 5.67
N ARG A 55 5.39 15.78 5.25
CA ARG A 55 6.57 15.46 4.44
C ARG A 55 6.22 14.77 3.13
N LEU A 56 4.95 14.72 2.77
CA LEU A 56 4.53 14.14 1.51
C LEU A 56 4.97 15.00 0.33
N PRO A 57 5.34 14.39 -0.80
CA PRO A 57 5.52 15.12 -2.05
C PRO A 57 4.24 15.90 -2.41
N PRO A 58 4.35 17.10 -3.00
CA PRO A 58 3.17 17.95 -3.29
C PRO A 58 2.07 17.30 -4.12
N ALA A 59 2.43 16.30 -4.96
CA ALA A 59 1.47 15.59 -5.80
C ALA A 59 0.76 14.45 -5.09
N VAL A 60 1.15 14.12 -3.85
CA VAL A 60 0.59 12.99 -3.09
C VAL A 60 -0.41 13.53 -2.08
N PRO A 61 -1.71 13.21 -2.20
CA PRO A 61 -2.74 13.80 -1.36
C PRO A 61 -2.71 13.30 0.09
N ALA A 62 -2.30 12.05 0.29
CA ALA A 62 -2.27 11.41 1.62
C ALA A 62 -1.23 10.29 1.68
N PRO A 63 -0.74 9.91 2.87
CA PRO A 63 0.18 8.78 3.04
C PRO A 63 -0.51 7.43 2.80
N ILE A 64 -1.83 7.38 2.85
CA ILE A 64 -2.68 6.20 2.58
C ILE A 64 -3.80 6.63 1.63
N PRO A 65 -4.12 5.85 0.59
CA PRO A 65 -3.65 4.50 0.29
C PRO A 65 -2.22 4.48 -0.28
N SER A 66 -1.46 3.45 0.10
CA SER A 66 -0.07 3.35 -0.31
C SER A 66 0.48 1.93 -0.35
N VAL A 67 1.63 1.77 -1.00
CA VAL A 67 2.46 0.59 -0.89
C VAL A 67 3.89 0.99 -0.53
N CYS A 68 4.42 0.45 0.55
CA CYS A 68 5.79 0.68 0.99
C CYS A 68 6.68 -0.47 0.54
N VAL A 69 7.77 -0.16 -0.15
CA VAL A 69 8.76 -1.13 -0.63
C VAL A 69 9.86 -1.28 0.42
N GLN A 70 9.97 -2.43 1.05
CA GLN A 70 11.00 -2.73 2.04
C GLN A 70 11.98 -3.78 1.50
N LEU A 71 13.26 -3.53 1.66
CA LEU A 71 14.30 -4.54 1.52
C LEU A 71 14.42 -5.27 2.87
N VAL A 72 13.98 -6.52 2.92
CA VAL A 72 14.03 -7.32 4.16
C VAL A 72 15.40 -7.91 4.36
N GLU A 73 15.94 -8.48 3.29
CA GLU A 73 17.23 -9.16 3.31
C GLU A 73 17.84 -9.11 1.90
N GLY A 74 19.15 -9.13 1.84
CA GLY A 74 19.91 -9.27 0.59
C GLY A 74 21.10 -10.19 0.76
N SER A 75 21.44 -10.92 -0.30
CA SER A 75 22.63 -11.77 -0.34
C SER A 75 23.36 -11.62 -1.67
N ASP A 76 24.68 -11.62 -1.62
CA ASP A 76 25.57 -11.60 -2.77
C ASP A 76 26.33 -12.93 -2.88
N ASP A 77 26.06 -13.69 -3.93
CA ASP A 77 26.93 -14.82 -4.33
C ASP A 77 28.11 -14.25 -5.15
N LEU A 78 29.23 -14.07 -4.47
CA LEU A 78 30.43 -13.45 -5.08
C LEU A 78 31.06 -14.31 -6.16
N LEU A 79 30.86 -15.63 -6.09
CA LEU A 79 31.41 -16.57 -7.11
C LEU A 79 30.56 -16.52 -8.38
N LYS A 80 29.26 -16.57 -8.25
CA LYS A 80 28.32 -16.50 -9.36
C LYS A 80 28.02 -15.08 -9.84
N LYS A 81 28.51 -14.07 -9.11
CA LYS A 81 28.24 -12.65 -9.35
C LYS A 81 26.74 -12.35 -9.44
N LYS A 82 25.97 -12.95 -8.52
CA LYS A 82 24.53 -12.80 -8.44
C LYS A 82 24.16 -12.19 -7.10
N ARG A 83 23.19 -11.29 -7.13
CA ARG A 83 22.58 -10.68 -5.96
C ARG A 83 21.14 -11.10 -5.87
N GLN A 84 20.72 -11.54 -4.70
CA GLN A 84 19.31 -11.77 -4.40
C GLN A 84 18.84 -10.73 -3.39
N LEU A 85 17.63 -10.22 -3.61
CA LEU A 85 16.98 -9.22 -2.76
C LEU A 85 15.61 -9.75 -2.36
N GLN A 86 15.37 -9.92 -1.08
CA GLN A 86 14.06 -10.22 -0.56
C GLN A 86 13.30 -8.91 -0.33
N ILE A 87 12.31 -8.68 -1.15
CA ILE A 87 11.45 -7.50 -1.09
C ILE A 87 10.19 -7.84 -0.32
N ARG A 88 9.74 -6.91 0.51
CA ARG A 88 8.42 -6.91 1.11
C ARG A 88 7.68 -5.66 0.70
N LEU A 89 6.48 -5.82 0.22
CA LEU A 89 5.52 -4.75 0.00
C LEU A 89 4.58 -4.70 1.18
N CYS A 90 4.44 -3.52 1.79
CA CYS A 90 3.46 -3.28 2.84
C CYS A 90 2.37 -2.40 2.25
N LEU A 91 1.19 -2.96 2.05
CA LEU A 91 0.04 -2.28 1.47
C LEU A 91 -0.83 -1.72 2.59
N ALA A 92 -1.30 -0.51 2.40
CA ALA A 92 -2.20 0.16 3.34
C ALA A 92 -3.35 0.82 2.60
N CYS A 93 -4.56 0.63 3.07
CA CYS A 93 -5.74 1.36 2.61
C CYS A 93 -6.62 1.79 3.78
N TRP A 94 -7.47 2.77 3.53
CA TRP A 94 -8.46 3.26 4.46
C TRP A 94 -9.85 2.98 3.92
N ASN A 95 -10.67 2.30 4.69
CA ASN A 95 -12.06 2.09 4.36
C ASN A 95 -12.88 1.87 5.64
N PRO A 96 -13.63 2.89 6.10
CA PRO A 96 -14.46 2.79 7.29
C PRO A 96 -15.81 2.11 7.01
N GLY A 97 -16.16 1.86 5.75
CA GLY A 97 -17.44 1.27 5.37
C GLY A 97 -18.17 2.08 4.30
N LYS A 98 -19.49 2.02 4.33
CA LYS A 98 -20.38 2.69 3.36
C LYS A 98 -20.57 4.16 3.68
N HIS A 99 -20.76 4.97 2.65
CA HIS A 99 -20.93 6.42 2.73
C HIS A 99 -22.17 6.90 1.96
N GLY A 100 -22.61 8.11 2.30
CA GLY A 100 -23.68 8.80 1.59
C GLY A 100 -24.99 8.05 1.61
N GLY A 101 -25.63 7.89 0.46
CA GLY A 101 -26.92 7.22 0.33
C GLY A 101 -26.96 5.76 0.76
N GLU A 102 -25.79 5.15 0.98
CA GLU A 102 -25.67 3.79 1.53
C GLU A 102 -25.67 3.76 3.05
N VAL A 103 -25.56 4.91 3.70
CA VAL A 103 -25.58 5.02 5.17
C VAL A 103 -26.96 4.73 5.68
N LEU A 104 -27.08 3.78 6.58
CA LEU A 104 -28.32 3.51 7.28
C LEU A 104 -28.63 4.66 8.23
N HIS A 105 -29.86 5.14 8.16
CA HIS A 105 -30.33 6.16 9.09
C HIS A 105 -30.33 5.64 10.51
N ALA A 106 -29.65 6.33 11.41
CA ALA A 106 -29.77 6.05 12.81
C ALA A 106 -31.07 6.63 13.33
N ARG A 107 -31.65 5.96 14.28
CA ARG A 107 -32.78 6.52 15.01
C ARG A 107 -32.30 7.69 15.85
N LYS A 108 -33.09 8.74 15.86
CA LYS A 108 -32.89 9.98 16.63
C LYS A 108 -32.60 9.76 18.12
N ASN A 109 -32.81 8.57 18.66
CA ASN A 109 -32.70 8.19 20.06
C ASN A 109 -31.46 7.34 20.39
N GLY A 110 -30.43 7.34 19.54
CA GLY A 110 -29.09 6.88 19.92
C GLY A 110 -28.91 5.38 20.17
N LYS A 111 -29.88 4.53 19.86
CA LYS A 111 -29.62 3.08 19.82
C LYS A 111 -29.14 2.67 18.46
N ALA A 112 -27.84 2.61 18.34
CA ALA A 112 -27.15 2.16 17.14
C ALA A 112 -27.28 0.64 16.98
N LEU A 113 -27.58 0.19 15.78
CA LEU A 113 -27.25 -1.16 15.38
C LEU A 113 -25.72 -1.29 15.38
N GLY A 114 -25.18 -2.16 16.20
CA GLY A 114 -23.75 -2.38 16.28
C GLY A 114 -22.96 -1.31 17.04
N GLY A 115 -23.60 -0.49 17.86
CA GLY A 115 -22.92 0.50 18.71
C GLY A 115 -22.61 1.85 18.04
N TYR A 116 -23.11 2.09 16.84
CA TYR A 116 -22.90 3.33 16.08
C TYR A 116 -24.22 4.05 15.79
N SER A 117 -24.22 5.35 15.99
CA SER A 117 -25.34 6.22 15.63
C SER A 117 -25.03 6.91 14.32
N TYR A 118 -25.86 6.66 13.33
CA TYR A 118 -25.81 7.37 12.04
C TYR A 118 -27.14 8.07 11.85
N TYR A 119 -27.14 9.27 11.39
CA TYR A 119 -28.36 9.93 11.00
C TYR A 119 -28.09 10.86 9.82
N THR A 120 -29.08 10.94 8.98
CA THR A 120 -29.20 12.06 8.06
C THR A 120 -29.99 13.10 8.79
N VAL A 121 -29.49 14.30 8.86
CA VAL A 121 -30.27 15.48 9.20
C VAL A 121 -31.02 15.85 7.94
N ASP A 122 -32.29 16.19 8.07
CA ASP A 122 -33.23 16.47 6.98
C ASP A 122 -32.59 17.22 5.81
N GLY A 123 -32.43 16.53 4.67
CA GLY A 123 -31.96 17.08 3.41
C GLY A 123 -30.46 17.29 3.25
N GLU A 124 -29.66 17.16 4.28
CA GLU A 124 -28.22 17.18 4.18
C GLU A 124 -27.69 15.75 4.05
N ALA A 125 -26.83 15.53 3.06
CA ALA A 125 -26.13 14.25 2.94
C ALA A 125 -25.41 13.97 4.23
N ALA A 126 -25.76 12.88 4.90
CA ALA A 126 -25.05 12.48 6.09
C ALA A 126 -23.59 12.25 5.74
N GLN A 127 -22.75 13.01 6.37
CA GLN A 127 -21.31 12.96 6.17
C GLN A 127 -20.65 11.92 7.05
N THR A 128 -21.42 10.97 7.43
CA THR A 128 -21.03 9.84 8.23
C THR A 128 -21.01 8.60 7.35
N TYR A 129 -20.35 7.59 7.81
CA TYR A 129 -20.30 6.29 7.17
C TYR A 129 -20.87 5.22 8.11
N THR A 130 -21.43 4.17 7.54
CA THR A 130 -21.79 2.98 8.30
C THR A 130 -20.57 2.10 8.45
N ARG A 131 -20.13 1.92 9.70
CA ARG A 131 -19.05 0.98 10.02
C ARG A 131 -19.51 -0.43 9.68
N ASN A 132 -18.78 -1.13 8.84
CA ASN A 132 -19.17 -2.45 8.42
C ASN A 132 -18.03 -3.48 8.45
N MET A 133 -16.90 -3.18 8.97
CA MET A 133 -15.75 -4.11 9.05
C MET A 133 -15.38 -4.84 7.74
N GLU A 134 -15.96 -4.46 6.61
CA GLU A 134 -15.70 -5.07 5.30
C GLU A 134 -14.61 -4.34 4.49
N GLY A 135 -14.07 -3.28 5.05
CA GLY A 135 -13.02 -2.49 4.42
C GLY A 135 -11.74 -3.28 4.09
N TRP A 136 -11.52 -4.41 4.77
CA TRP A 136 -10.43 -5.33 4.46
C TRP A 136 -10.46 -5.83 3.00
N ARG A 137 -11.63 -5.85 2.35
CA ARG A 137 -11.77 -6.26 0.95
C ARG A 137 -10.97 -5.36 0.02
N ASP A 138 -10.93 -4.05 0.29
CA ASP A 138 -10.14 -3.11 -0.51
C ASP A 138 -8.65 -3.42 -0.41
N SER A 139 -8.18 -3.77 0.79
CA SER A 139 -6.79 -4.17 1.02
C SER A 139 -6.43 -5.45 0.25
N PHE A 140 -7.33 -6.45 0.23
CA PHE A 140 -7.10 -7.68 -0.52
C PHE A 140 -7.25 -7.48 -2.04
N ASN A 141 -8.20 -6.67 -2.50
CA ASN A 141 -8.29 -6.30 -3.92
C ASN A 141 -7.01 -5.60 -4.40
N PHE A 142 -6.42 -4.77 -3.54
CA PHE A 142 -5.15 -4.14 -3.84
C PHE A 142 -4.01 -5.17 -3.90
N ALA A 143 -3.98 -6.12 -2.96
CA ALA A 143 -3.02 -7.21 -2.97
C ALA A 143 -3.16 -8.12 -4.19
N ASP A 144 -4.39 -8.51 -4.56
CA ASP A 144 -4.67 -9.33 -5.73
C ASP A 144 -4.19 -8.68 -7.02
N LEU A 145 -4.33 -7.35 -7.13
CA LEU A 145 -3.77 -6.61 -8.25
C LEU A 145 -2.26 -6.73 -8.31
N VAL A 146 -1.56 -6.56 -7.18
CA VAL A 146 -0.10 -6.74 -7.11
C VAL A 146 0.30 -8.17 -7.51
N LEU A 147 -0.39 -9.17 -6.97
CA LEU A 147 -0.11 -10.58 -7.25
C LEU A 147 -0.28 -10.90 -8.73
N ARG A 148 -1.34 -10.39 -9.36
CA ARG A 148 -1.58 -10.55 -10.80
C ARG A 148 -0.48 -9.92 -11.65
N GLU A 149 -0.02 -8.71 -11.29
CA GLU A 149 1.06 -8.05 -12.01
C GLU A 149 2.41 -8.79 -11.82
N LEU A 150 2.67 -9.34 -10.63
CA LEU A 150 3.84 -10.19 -10.38
C LEU A 150 3.77 -11.48 -11.19
N GLU A 151 2.60 -12.13 -11.27
CA GLU A 151 2.41 -13.36 -12.04
C GLU A 151 2.72 -13.14 -13.53
N GLY A 152 2.24 -12.03 -14.10
CA GLY A 152 2.44 -11.66 -15.49
C GLY A 152 3.85 -11.18 -15.83
N THR A 153 4.72 -10.96 -14.83
CA THR A 153 6.02 -10.31 -15.01
C THR A 153 7.17 -11.28 -14.78
N GLU A 154 8.17 -11.25 -15.68
CA GLU A 154 9.44 -11.97 -15.51
C GLU A 154 10.54 -11.06 -14.93
N TYR A 155 10.47 -9.77 -15.23
CA TYR A 155 11.47 -8.79 -14.84
C TYR A 155 10.81 -7.54 -14.27
N ILE A 156 11.29 -7.08 -13.12
CA ILE A 156 10.94 -5.80 -12.54
C ILE A 156 12.13 -4.87 -12.70
N ALA A 157 12.04 -3.94 -13.67
CA ALA A 157 13.05 -2.91 -13.95
C ALA A 157 14.49 -3.44 -13.97
N GLY A 158 14.70 -4.54 -14.72
CA GLY A 158 16.01 -5.17 -14.91
C GLY A 158 16.41 -6.20 -13.85
N HIS A 159 15.55 -6.48 -12.87
CA HIS A 159 15.72 -7.60 -11.94
C HIS A 159 14.83 -8.75 -12.35
N ARG A 160 15.36 -9.96 -12.39
CA ARG A 160 14.57 -11.17 -12.61
C ARG A 160 13.72 -11.46 -11.35
N LEU A 161 12.45 -11.67 -11.53
CA LEU A 161 11.58 -12.18 -10.47
C LEU A 161 11.87 -13.68 -10.28
N VAL A 162 12.28 -14.08 -9.08
CA VAL A 162 12.60 -15.48 -8.75
C VAL A 162 11.29 -16.20 -8.41
N LYS A 163 10.57 -16.63 -9.45
CA LYS A 163 9.28 -17.31 -9.29
C LYS A 163 9.39 -18.64 -8.55
N GLU A 164 10.53 -19.29 -8.63
CA GLU A 164 10.82 -20.56 -7.96
C GLU A 164 10.80 -20.45 -6.42
N SER A 165 11.08 -19.27 -5.88
CA SER A 165 10.99 -19.01 -4.42
C SER A 165 9.56 -18.80 -3.95
N GLY A 166 8.63 -18.62 -4.88
CA GLY A 166 7.23 -18.28 -4.63
C GLY A 166 7.03 -16.84 -4.14
N VAL A 167 5.77 -16.44 -4.12
CA VAL A 167 5.33 -15.16 -3.53
C VAL A 167 4.55 -15.47 -2.25
N LYS A 168 4.94 -14.86 -1.16
CA LYS A 168 4.27 -15.00 0.14
C LYS A 168 3.47 -13.74 0.43
N PHE A 169 2.30 -13.89 1.04
CA PHE A 169 1.44 -12.76 1.40
C PHE A 169 0.61 -13.07 2.64
N GLY A 170 0.12 -12.03 3.29
CA GLY A 170 -0.72 -12.17 4.46
C GLY A 170 -1.08 -10.84 5.11
N LEU A 171 -1.85 -10.92 6.19
CA LEU A 171 -2.13 -9.79 7.06
C LEU A 171 -0.95 -9.48 7.97
N PHE A 172 -0.84 -8.24 8.41
CA PHE A 172 0.05 -7.90 9.51
C PHE A 172 -0.49 -8.50 10.80
N THR A 173 0.34 -9.33 11.43
CA THR A 173 0.02 -9.96 12.70
C THR A 173 1.16 -9.75 13.67
N GLU A 174 0.86 -9.63 14.96
CA GLU A 174 1.83 -9.71 16.03
C GLU A 174 1.45 -10.90 16.93
N GLU A 175 2.39 -11.78 17.19
CA GLU A 175 2.18 -13.01 17.95
C GLU A 175 1.01 -13.86 17.44
N GLY A 176 0.73 -13.80 16.13
CA GLY A 176 -0.40 -14.52 15.51
C GLY A 176 -1.76 -13.84 15.63
N ASN A 177 -1.84 -12.68 16.28
CA ASN A 177 -3.06 -11.90 16.38
C ASN A 177 -3.12 -10.83 15.30
N ILE A 178 -4.30 -10.66 14.69
CA ILE A 178 -4.56 -9.56 13.75
C ILE A 178 -4.86 -8.31 14.57
N TRP A 179 -4.11 -7.25 14.32
CA TRP A 179 -4.37 -5.96 14.96
C TRP A 179 -5.59 -5.28 14.37
N ASP A 180 -6.45 -4.77 15.24
CA ASP A 180 -7.57 -3.93 14.83
C ASP A 180 -7.09 -2.48 14.68
N TYR A 181 -6.68 -2.13 13.46
CA TYR A 181 -6.34 -0.75 13.08
C TYR A 181 -7.52 -0.04 12.39
N TYR A 182 -8.73 -0.57 12.54
CA TYR A 182 -9.89 0.05 11.92
C TYR A 182 -9.88 1.58 12.10
N PRO A 183 -10.11 2.36 11.04
CA PRO A 183 -10.55 1.97 9.68
C PRO A 183 -9.41 1.74 8.66
N TYR A 184 -8.21 1.52 9.12
CA TYR A 184 -7.04 1.24 8.30
C TYR A 184 -6.81 -0.27 8.16
N TRP A 185 -6.51 -0.70 6.94
CA TRP A 185 -6.35 -2.11 6.61
C TRP A 185 -4.99 -2.32 5.97
N HIS A 186 -4.27 -3.30 6.48
CA HIS A 186 -2.89 -3.55 6.10
C HIS A 186 -2.68 -5.00 5.72
N ASN A 187 -1.90 -5.23 4.67
CA ASN A 187 -1.38 -6.54 4.33
C ASN A 187 0.04 -6.43 3.76
N TRP A 188 0.67 -7.56 3.56
CA TRP A 188 2.02 -7.61 3.00
C TRP A 188 2.13 -8.68 1.93
N ILE A 189 3.04 -8.44 0.98
CA ILE A 189 3.45 -9.38 -0.06
C ILE A 189 4.97 -9.43 -0.06
N SER A 190 5.57 -10.61 -0.14
CA SER A 190 7.02 -10.77 -0.19
C SER A 190 7.42 -11.68 -1.34
N PHE A 191 8.47 -11.28 -2.04
CA PHE A 191 9.05 -12.01 -3.18
C PHE A 191 10.55 -11.75 -3.27
N THR A 192 11.21 -12.54 -4.11
CA THR A 192 12.67 -12.44 -4.32
C THR A 192 12.98 -11.92 -5.71
N LEU A 193 13.89 -10.96 -5.79
CA LEU A 193 14.46 -10.46 -7.02
C LEU A 193 15.92 -10.91 -7.16
N GLU A 194 16.36 -11.21 -8.38
CA GLU A 194 17.74 -11.53 -8.71
C GLU A 194 18.30 -10.49 -9.67
N ALA A 195 19.49 -9.98 -9.38
CA ALA A 195 20.23 -9.07 -10.24
C ALA A 195 21.69 -9.54 -10.37
N GLY A 196 22.34 -9.15 -11.46
CA GLY A 196 23.79 -9.29 -11.56
C GLY A 196 24.50 -8.35 -10.59
N VAL A 197 25.52 -8.81 -9.89
CA VAL A 197 26.40 -7.94 -9.10
C VAL A 197 27.19 -7.04 -10.05
N VAL A 198 27.13 -5.74 -9.83
CA VAL A 198 27.93 -4.79 -10.62
C VAL A 198 29.41 -5.00 -10.28
N ALA A 199 30.20 -5.37 -11.28
CA ALA A 199 31.65 -5.37 -11.11
C ALA A 199 32.10 -3.97 -10.73
N LYS A 200 32.95 -3.85 -9.70
CA LYS A 200 33.55 -2.59 -9.29
C LYS A 200 34.27 -1.97 -10.49
N THR A 201 33.69 -0.98 -11.11
CA THR A 201 34.44 -0.02 -11.92
C THR A 201 34.86 1.11 -10.99
N PRO A 202 36.14 1.40 -10.85
CA PRO A 202 36.63 2.44 -9.95
C PRO A 202 36.04 3.84 -10.20
N GLU A 203 35.47 4.06 -11.37
CA GLU A 203 34.86 5.34 -11.77
C GLU A 203 33.46 5.57 -11.20
N LEU A 204 32.71 4.51 -10.86
CA LEU A 204 31.33 4.61 -10.39
C LEU A 204 31.21 5.17 -8.96
N TYR A 205 32.30 5.24 -8.22
CA TYR A 205 32.32 5.69 -6.82
C TYR A 205 32.91 7.08 -6.60
N LYS A 206 33.42 7.73 -7.68
CA LYS A 206 34.01 9.07 -7.56
C LYS A 206 32.97 10.16 -7.29
N ASP A 207 31.72 9.93 -7.68
CA ASP A 207 30.63 10.92 -7.55
C ASP A 207 29.74 10.66 -6.32
N LEU A 208 30.05 9.64 -5.50
CA LEU A 208 29.26 9.26 -4.31
C LEU A 208 29.99 9.53 -2.97
N LEU A 209 31.19 10.08 -3.03
CA LEU A 209 32.00 10.54 -1.90
C LEU A 209 32.23 12.04 -1.98
#